data_377593466e9f9a8d03d7695bf649260b
#
_entry.id   377593466e9f9a8d03d7695bf649260b
#
_cell.length_a   1.000
_cell.length_b   1.000
_cell.length_c   1.000
_cell.angle_alpha   90.00
_cell.angle_beta   90.00
_cell.angle_gamma   90.00
#
_symmetry.space_group_name_H-M   'P 1'
#
loop_
_entity.id
_entity.type
_entity.pdbx_description
1 polymer ?
#
loop_
_entity_poly.entity_id
_entity_poly.type
_entity_poly.pdbx_seq_one_letter_code
_entity_poly.pdbx_strand_id
1 'polypeptide(L)'
;MCAIVFTKTVYADTFFVKNDNLKFLIGNIVTDHRNSIMDGTMSHFPQSAQINPLAKFVVSTLKRPSIGCAILLGSLAGITGCEEAAPTIIPKAVVVEQVTTATVPLYGNYIGVTKASLDVEVRARVNGFVEDKSFIEGSGVKEGSVLYRIDDRPYVAVVNRLKANMESQQSMLEKAQRDVERLKPLYEQDAASQLDFDNALSVLSQAKSSLAASKAQLEEAQLELSYTSIRSPISGLVSRSEVDIGALVGSSGQSLLTRVKQVDPIYVTFNMSALDYLNARRRMTSYSEKKEAESEGKAVEGFVTITLPDNSEYRYLGDVRFTDPSVNPETGTFQVRAELPNPDKELLPGQYTNVRIKLNEVDNAIVIPQKATQVEQGGVYVMVVLPDNKVERRFIVIDHQGPMGVVVQSGLKAGELVIVEGMHRVRHGQVAEPLTADQYHKKEDSKEKQQALEQQKLEQIQEQK
;
A
#
# COMPACT_ATOMS: atom_id res chain seq x y z
N MET A 1 -9.76 14.20 -42.70
CA MET A 1 -8.68 14.82 -41.90
C MET A 1 -9.35 15.85 -40.99
N CYS A 2 -9.48 15.54 -39.68
CA CYS A 2 -10.01 16.48 -38.69
C CYS A 2 -8.84 17.25 -38.09
N ALA A 3 -8.85 18.56 -38.26
CA ALA A 3 -7.92 19.46 -37.59
C ALA A 3 -8.61 19.99 -36.32
N ILE A 4 -8.00 19.75 -35.18
CA ILE A 4 -8.42 20.26 -33.87
C ILE A 4 -7.61 21.53 -33.61
N VAL A 5 -8.29 22.67 -33.50
CA VAL A 5 -7.67 23.96 -33.15
C VAL A 5 -8.00 24.25 -31.68
N PHE A 6 -6.96 24.41 -30.85
CA PHE A 6 -7.07 24.87 -29.47
C PHE A 6 -7.00 26.38 -29.42
N THR A 7 -8.02 27.05 -28.89
CA THR A 7 -7.92 28.44 -28.44
C THR A 7 -8.10 28.49 -26.92
N LYS A 8 -7.07 28.96 -26.25
CA LYS A 8 -7.06 29.14 -24.78
C LYS A 8 -7.56 30.52 -24.46
N THR A 9 -8.74 30.66 -23.90
CA THR A 9 -9.24 31.87 -23.28
C THR A 9 -9.37 31.67 -21.77
N VAL A 10 -9.05 32.65 -21.00
CA VAL A 10 -8.69 32.68 -19.57
C VAL A 10 -9.75 32.14 -18.59
N TYR A 11 -10.91 31.70 -19.04
CA TYR A 11 -11.95 31.13 -18.20
C TYR A 11 -12.74 30.05 -18.96
N ALA A 12 -12.35 28.82 -18.90
CA ALA A 12 -12.99 27.61 -19.39
C ALA A 12 -12.39 27.05 -20.68
N ASP A 13 -11.93 25.82 -20.61
CA ASP A 13 -11.54 25.00 -21.75
C ASP A 13 -12.80 24.62 -22.56
N THR A 14 -12.99 25.22 -23.71
CA THR A 14 -14.06 24.87 -24.63
C THR A 14 -13.47 24.19 -25.85
N PHE A 15 -13.85 22.93 -26.10
CA PHE A 15 -13.48 22.20 -27.30
C PHE A 15 -14.39 22.59 -28.47
N PHE A 16 -13.83 23.08 -29.56
CA PHE A 16 -14.55 23.30 -30.82
C PHE A 16 -14.23 22.17 -31.80
N VAL A 17 -15.22 21.36 -32.13
CA VAL A 17 -15.15 20.39 -33.21
C VAL A 17 -15.94 20.97 -34.42
N LYS A 18 -15.25 21.30 -35.51
CA LYS A 18 -15.85 21.75 -36.75
C LYS A 18 -16.26 20.52 -37.57
N ASN A 19 -17.50 20.09 -37.41
CA ASN A 19 -18.12 19.09 -38.27
C ASN A 19 -19.60 19.48 -38.48
N ASP A 20 -20.00 19.73 -39.72
CA ASP A 20 -21.28 20.33 -40.10
C ASP A 20 -22.52 19.49 -39.75
N ASN A 21 -22.35 18.27 -39.24
CA ASN A 21 -23.44 17.38 -38.84
C ASN A 21 -23.74 17.35 -37.33
N LEU A 22 -23.14 18.22 -36.52
CA LEU A 22 -23.34 18.24 -35.05
C LEU A 22 -23.98 19.52 -34.50
N LYS A 23 -24.60 20.34 -35.34
CA LYS A 23 -25.26 21.57 -34.91
C LYS A 23 -26.55 21.39 -34.09
N PHE A 24 -27.03 20.16 -33.92
CA PHE A 24 -28.35 19.91 -33.27
C PHE A 24 -28.31 19.46 -31.80
N LEU A 25 -27.12 19.29 -31.21
CA LEU A 25 -27.03 18.72 -29.83
C LEU A 25 -26.47 19.67 -28.75
N ILE A 26 -26.11 20.91 -29.11
CA ILE A 26 -25.53 21.86 -28.13
C ILE A 26 -26.48 23.02 -27.81
N GLY A 27 -27.64 23.09 -28.46
CA GLY A 27 -28.60 24.19 -28.25
C GLY A 27 -29.42 24.15 -26.94
N ASN A 28 -29.48 23.02 -26.22
CA ASN A 28 -30.41 22.86 -25.10
C ASN A 28 -29.77 22.81 -23.69
N ILE A 29 -28.47 23.05 -23.56
CA ILE A 29 -27.82 23.03 -22.22
C ILE A 29 -27.49 24.44 -21.68
N VAL A 30 -27.64 25.48 -22.51
CA VAL A 30 -27.25 26.86 -22.11
C VAL A 30 -28.42 27.74 -21.63
N THR A 31 -29.66 27.26 -21.68
CA THR A 31 -30.84 28.11 -21.29
C THR A 31 -31.33 27.90 -19.85
N ASP A 32 -30.76 26.99 -19.06
CA ASP A 32 -31.28 26.72 -17.71
C ASP A 32 -30.46 27.31 -16.55
N HIS A 33 -29.44 28.11 -16.82
CA HIS A 33 -28.63 28.75 -15.77
C HIS A 33 -28.65 30.31 -15.77
N ARG A 34 -29.64 30.95 -16.43
CA ARG A 34 -29.73 32.42 -16.48
C ARG A 34 -30.88 33.06 -15.69
N ASN A 35 -31.70 32.32 -14.98
CA ASN A 35 -32.86 32.86 -14.25
C ASN A 35 -32.85 32.66 -12.73
N SER A 36 -31.70 32.58 -12.09
CA SER A 36 -31.65 32.49 -10.62
C SER A 36 -30.73 33.48 -9.92
N ILE A 37 -30.41 34.60 -10.53
CA ILE A 37 -29.68 35.66 -9.84
C ILE A 37 -30.33 36.99 -10.23
N MET A 38 -31.46 37.31 -9.62
CA MET A 38 -32.00 38.66 -9.36
C MET A 38 -33.27 38.50 -8.53
N ASP A 39 -33.12 38.52 -7.23
CA ASP A 39 -34.02 39.11 -6.23
C ASP A 39 -33.50 38.69 -4.84
N GLY A 40 -32.97 39.67 -4.13
CA GLY A 40 -32.48 39.44 -2.75
C GLY A 40 -31.81 40.65 -2.18
N THR A 41 -32.62 41.66 -1.96
CA THR A 41 -32.51 42.82 -1.03
C THR A 41 -31.26 42.88 -0.12
N MET A 42 -30.60 44.05 -0.26
CA MET A 42 -29.67 44.62 0.73
C MET A 42 -30.31 44.73 2.12
N SER A 43 -29.63 44.28 3.15
CA SER A 43 -29.72 44.88 4.49
C SER A 43 -28.47 44.61 5.33
N HIS A 44 -27.83 45.72 5.66
CA HIS A 44 -27.03 46.04 6.86
C HIS A 44 -25.76 45.21 7.20
N PHE A 45 -24.65 45.75 6.77
CA PHE A 45 -23.39 45.74 7.53
C PHE A 45 -23.33 46.96 8.46
N PRO A 46 -22.99 46.82 9.73
CA PRO A 46 -22.45 47.92 10.51
C PRO A 46 -20.91 47.91 10.40
N GLN A 47 -20.42 49.02 9.86
CA GLN A 47 -19.05 49.50 10.03
C GLN A 47 -18.80 49.90 11.47
N SER A 48 -17.55 49.87 11.84
CA SER A 48 -16.84 50.61 12.88
C SER A 48 -16.27 49.76 14.03
N ALA A 49 -14.97 49.53 13.93
CA ALA A 49 -14.08 49.56 15.08
C ALA A 49 -12.90 50.45 14.75
N GLN A 50 -12.98 51.68 15.22
CA GLN A 50 -11.90 52.65 15.18
C GLN A 50 -10.82 52.28 16.18
N ILE A 51 -9.60 52.36 15.69
CA ILE A 51 -8.37 52.43 16.46
C ILE A 51 -8.32 53.78 17.15
N ASN A 52 -8.19 53.84 18.47
CA ASN A 52 -7.82 55.00 19.19
C ASN A 52 -6.48 54.80 19.91
N PRO A 53 -5.48 55.67 19.66
CA PRO A 53 -4.30 55.72 20.48
C PRO A 53 -4.40 56.93 21.46
N LEU A 54 -3.68 56.82 22.58
CA LEU A 54 -3.32 57.88 23.52
C LEU A 54 -4.28 58.18 24.68
N ALA A 55 -3.91 57.64 25.84
CA ALA A 55 -4.12 58.34 27.11
C ALA A 55 -2.78 58.50 27.81
N LYS A 56 -2.25 59.68 27.72
CA LYS A 56 -1.23 60.27 28.58
C LYS A 56 -1.86 60.57 29.95
N PHE A 57 -1.43 59.91 30.99
CA PHE A 57 -1.00 60.21 32.28
C PHE A 57 -0.93 61.62 32.80
N VAL A 58 -1.55 61.92 33.83
CA VAL A 58 -1.33 63.10 34.68
C VAL A 58 -0.86 62.69 36.06
N VAL A 59 0.34 63.12 36.34
CA VAL A 59 0.93 63.12 37.67
C VAL A 59 0.35 64.32 38.43
N SER A 60 -0.24 64.07 39.59
CA SER A 60 -0.49 65.15 40.56
C SER A 60 0.16 64.81 41.88
N THR A 61 1.16 65.59 42.14
CA THR A 61 1.80 65.85 43.43
C THR A 61 0.83 66.47 44.43
N LEU A 62 0.73 65.93 45.63
CA LEU A 62 0.26 66.71 46.76
C LEU A 62 1.18 66.52 47.99
N LYS A 63 1.56 67.67 48.46
CA LYS A 63 2.40 68.09 49.54
C LYS A 63 2.00 67.58 50.91
N ARG A 64 3.06 67.42 51.74
CA ARG A 64 3.12 67.32 53.20
C ARG A 64 2.32 68.39 53.92
N PRO A 65 1.95 68.18 55.20
CA PRO A 65 2.91 68.67 56.21
C PRO A 65 3.05 67.75 57.47
N SER A 66 4.17 68.01 58.08
CA SER A 66 4.73 67.70 59.37
C SER A 66 3.84 67.94 60.60
N ILE A 67 4.18 67.28 61.67
CA ILE A 67 4.13 67.63 63.12
C ILE A 67 3.94 66.27 63.85
N GLY A 68 4.70 65.81 64.75
CA GLY A 68 5.55 66.27 65.77
C GLY A 68 5.86 65.10 66.65
N CYS A 69 7.07 65.00 66.93
CA CYS A 69 7.73 64.91 68.25
C CYS A 69 7.20 63.97 69.32
N ALA A 70 8.10 63.09 69.74
CA ALA A 70 8.51 62.84 71.14
C ALA A 70 7.86 61.65 71.88
N ILE A 71 8.79 61.01 72.54
CA ILE A 71 8.77 60.29 73.84
C ILE A 71 9.06 58.80 73.71
N LEU A 72 10.29 58.49 73.86
CA LEU A 72 11.04 57.99 74.97
C LEU A 72 10.98 56.51 75.27
N LEU A 73 12.16 55.94 75.12
CA LEU A 73 12.79 54.95 76.03
C LEU A 73 11.91 53.88 76.71
N GLY A 74 12.24 52.66 76.41
CA GLY A 74 12.04 51.58 77.40
C GLY A 74 11.73 50.27 76.79
N SER A 75 12.71 49.50 76.45
CA SER A 75 12.95 48.14 76.92
C SER A 75 13.73 47.32 75.87
N LEU A 76 15.00 47.25 76.19
CA LEU A 76 15.96 46.28 75.68
C LEU A 76 15.65 44.96 76.38
N ALA A 77 14.97 44.02 75.67
CA ALA A 77 14.99 42.58 76.08
C ALA A 77 14.43 41.70 74.99
N GLY A 78 15.23 40.83 74.47
CA GLY A 78 14.79 39.55 73.89
C GLY A 78 14.40 39.49 72.45
N ILE A 79 15.33 39.72 71.47
CA ILE A 79 15.25 39.13 70.16
C ILE A 79 16.07 37.86 70.24
N THR A 80 15.48 36.78 70.75
CA THR A 80 15.89 35.44 70.38
C THR A 80 15.42 35.19 68.96
N GLY A 81 16.36 35.19 68.01
CA GLY A 81 16.13 34.84 66.66
C GLY A 81 15.57 33.41 66.60
N CYS A 82 14.29 33.29 66.16
CA CYS A 82 13.86 32.05 65.57
C CYS A 82 14.62 31.91 64.29
N GLU A 83 15.60 31.10 64.22
CA GLU A 83 16.22 30.54 63.08
C GLU A 83 15.12 29.65 62.44
N GLU A 84 14.41 30.21 61.47
CA GLU A 84 13.42 29.49 60.68
C GLU A 84 14.17 28.37 59.99
N ALA A 85 14.06 27.15 60.52
CA ALA A 85 14.66 25.96 59.95
C ALA A 85 14.19 25.89 58.48
N ALA A 86 15.12 26.02 57.56
CA ALA A 86 14.87 25.87 56.13
C ALA A 86 14.03 24.61 55.95
N PRO A 87 12.92 24.67 55.18
CA PRO A 87 12.03 23.53 55.01
C PRO A 87 12.84 22.36 54.46
N THR A 88 12.91 21.30 55.23
CA THR A 88 13.56 20.05 54.83
C THR A 88 12.81 19.51 53.63
N ILE A 89 13.30 19.77 52.40
CA ILE A 89 12.73 19.28 51.16
C ILE A 89 12.92 17.77 51.16
N ILE A 90 11.90 17.02 51.53
CA ILE A 90 11.91 15.56 51.46
C ILE A 90 11.86 15.21 49.95
N PRO A 91 12.92 14.67 49.35
CA PRO A 91 12.94 14.30 47.95
C PRO A 91 11.87 13.24 47.70
N LYS A 92 11.06 13.45 46.66
CA LYS A 92 10.00 12.51 46.30
C LYS A 92 10.59 11.41 45.42
N ALA A 93 10.30 10.16 45.76
CA ALA A 93 10.72 9.00 45.00
C ALA A 93 9.99 8.97 43.63
N VAL A 94 10.74 8.78 42.58
CA VAL A 94 10.28 8.64 41.19
C VAL A 94 11.01 7.49 40.50
N VAL A 95 10.34 6.80 39.61
CA VAL A 95 10.97 5.78 38.75
C VAL A 95 11.61 6.47 37.58
N VAL A 96 12.87 6.22 37.36
CA VAL A 96 13.63 6.75 36.23
C VAL A 96 14.14 5.63 35.35
N GLU A 97 14.21 5.93 34.06
CA GLU A 97 14.84 5.06 33.06
C GLU A 97 15.89 5.86 32.28
N GLN A 98 17.00 5.21 32.00
CA GLN A 98 18.08 5.84 31.26
C GLN A 98 17.74 5.87 29.76
N VAL A 99 17.87 7.03 29.15
CA VAL A 99 17.71 7.21 27.71
C VAL A 99 18.77 6.43 26.97
N THR A 100 18.35 5.45 26.21
CA THR A 100 19.22 4.59 25.39
C THR A 100 19.14 4.96 23.93
N THR A 101 20.17 4.62 23.18
CA THR A 101 20.15 4.67 21.72
C THR A 101 19.97 3.28 21.15
N ALA A 102 19.12 3.14 20.15
CA ALA A 102 18.88 1.89 19.47
C ALA A 102 18.71 2.13 17.97
N THR A 103 18.98 1.12 17.16
CA THR A 103 18.57 1.11 15.76
C THR A 103 17.10 0.73 15.68
N VAL A 104 16.26 1.67 15.24
CA VAL A 104 14.81 1.49 15.19
C VAL A 104 14.35 1.38 13.74
N PRO A 105 13.66 0.28 13.36
CA PRO A 105 13.08 0.17 12.03
C PRO A 105 11.87 1.09 11.90
N LEU A 106 11.84 1.82 10.80
CA LEU A 106 10.71 2.67 10.42
C LEU A 106 9.78 1.89 9.49
N TYR A 107 8.54 1.72 9.91
CA TYR A 107 7.53 1.03 9.12
C TYR A 107 6.50 2.01 8.54
N GLY A 108 6.13 1.77 7.28
CA GLY A 108 4.93 2.35 6.68
C GLY A 108 3.78 1.36 6.79
N ASN A 109 2.61 1.83 7.21
CA ASN A 109 1.39 1.04 7.26
C ASN A 109 0.42 1.55 6.19
N TYR A 110 -0.03 0.65 5.31
CA TYR A 110 -0.88 0.98 4.19
C TYR A 110 -2.04 -0.02 4.11
N ILE A 111 -3.16 0.41 3.56
CA ILE A 111 -4.25 -0.51 3.22
C ILE A 111 -3.98 -1.05 1.83
N GLY A 112 -3.89 -2.37 1.72
CA GLY A 112 -3.68 -3.10 0.48
C GLY A 112 -4.90 -3.91 0.06
N VAL A 113 -4.93 -4.25 -1.22
CA VAL A 113 -5.90 -5.17 -1.80
C VAL A 113 -5.16 -6.30 -2.50
N THR A 114 -5.51 -7.52 -2.17
CA THR A 114 -4.95 -8.70 -2.83
C THR A 114 -5.46 -8.84 -4.25
N LYS A 115 -4.62 -9.26 -5.17
CA LYS A 115 -4.95 -9.56 -6.57
C LYS A 115 -4.30 -10.87 -6.99
N ALA A 116 -4.97 -11.59 -7.85
CA ALA A 116 -4.37 -12.75 -8.50
C ALA A 116 -3.11 -12.32 -9.28
N SER A 117 -2.07 -13.15 -9.29
CA SER A 117 -0.88 -12.89 -10.10
C SER A 117 -1.20 -12.96 -11.60
N LEU A 118 -2.09 -13.88 -11.98
CA LEU A 118 -2.69 -13.96 -13.31
C LEU A 118 -4.20 -14.15 -13.18
N ASP A 119 -4.98 -13.44 -13.99
CA ASP A 119 -6.44 -13.59 -14.11
C ASP A 119 -6.75 -13.73 -15.58
N VAL A 120 -7.02 -14.96 -16.03
CA VAL A 120 -7.19 -15.28 -17.44
C VAL A 120 -8.62 -15.71 -17.72
N GLU A 121 -9.24 -15.03 -18.68
CA GLU A 121 -10.54 -15.40 -19.21
C GLU A 121 -10.42 -16.61 -20.14
N VAL A 122 -11.17 -17.64 -19.86
CA VAL A 122 -11.30 -18.82 -20.74
C VAL A 122 -12.50 -18.60 -21.63
N ARG A 123 -12.24 -18.47 -22.94
CA ARG A 123 -13.25 -18.17 -23.94
C ARG A 123 -13.31 -19.28 -24.99
N ALA A 124 -14.53 -19.56 -25.48
CA ALA A 124 -14.71 -20.42 -26.65
C ALA A 124 -14.16 -19.72 -27.90
N ARG A 125 -13.38 -20.43 -28.69
CA ARG A 125 -12.82 -19.99 -29.98
C ARG A 125 -13.59 -20.49 -31.19
N VAL A 126 -14.39 -21.54 -31.01
CA VAL A 126 -15.20 -22.18 -32.01
C VAL A 126 -16.67 -22.22 -31.59
N ASN A 127 -17.57 -22.31 -32.53
CA ASN A 127 -19.01 -22.37 -32.27
C ASN A 127 -19.44 -23.81 -31.99
N GLY A 128 -20.36 -24.01 -31.06
CA GLY A 128 -20.92 -25.31 -30.76
C GLY A 128 -21.62 -25.39 -29.45
N PHE A 129 -22.23 -26.51 -29.16
CA PHE A 129 -22.86 -26.76 -27.86
C PHE A 129 -21.86 -27.33 -26.87
N VAL A 130 -21.93 -26.88 -25.59
CA VAL A 130 -21.13 -27.44 -24.53
C VAL A 130 -21.66 -28.83 -24.18
N GLU A 131 -20.84 -29.86 -24.38
CA GLU A 131 -21.20 -31.25 -24.05
C GLU A 131 -20.85 -31.63 -22.63
N ASP A 132 -19.69 -31.15 -22.13
CA ASP A 132 -19.18 -31.53 -20.81
C ASP A 132 -18.44 -30.39 -20.14
N LYS A 133 -18.51 -30.40 -18.80
CA LYS A 133 -17.75 -29.53 -17.90
C LYS A 133 -16.94 -30.43 -16.94
N SER A 134 -15.65 -30.53 -17.15
CA SER A 134 -14.74 -31.49 -16.50
C SER A 134 -14.09 -30.95 -15.22
N PHE A 135 -14.62 -29.93 -14.58
CA PHE A 135 -14.06 -29.33 -13.34
C PHE A 135 -15.15 -29.02 -12.31
N ILE A 136 -14.73 -28.85 -11.06
CA ILE A 136 -15.57 -28.34 -9.97
C ILE A 136 -15.27 -26.86 -9.81
N GLU A 137 -16.31 -26.02 -9.76
CA GLU A 137 -16.19 -24.59 -9.56
C GLU A 137 -15.50 -24.27 -8.21
N GLY A 138 -14.59 -23.31 -8.20
CA GLY A 138 -13.78 -22.98 -7.03
C GLY A 138 -12.60 -23.94 -6.78
N SER A 139 -12.47 -25.06 -7.51
CA SER A 139 -11.37 -25.98 -7.34
C SER A 139 -10.09 -25.54 -8.04
N GLY A 140 -8.96 -26.13 -7.64
CA GLY A 140 -7.68 -25.95 -8.31
C GLY A 140 -7.57 -26.77 -9.60
N VAL A 141 -7.11 -26.12 -10.67
CA VAL A 141 -6.81 -26.76 -11.95
C VAL A 141 -5.36 -26.54 -12.33
N LYS A 142 -4.79 -27.50 -13.09
CA LYS A 142 -3.44 -27.39 -13.64
C LYS A 142 -3.51 -26.83 -15.06
N GLU A 143 -2.46 -26.17 -15.48
CA GLU A 143 -2.29 -25.78 -16.89
C GLU A 143 -2.45 -27.00 -17.80
N GLY A 144 -3.15 -26.82 -18.91
CA GLY A 144 -3.47 -27.88 -19.89
C GLY A 144 -4.62 -28.80 -19.50
N SER A 145 -5.16 -28.75 -18.27
CA SER A 145 -6.34 -29.56 -17.87
C SER A 145 -7.55 -29.17 -18.72
N VAL A 146 -8.31 -30.16 -19.18
CA VAL A 146 -9.57 -29.92 -19.90
C VAL A 146 -10.60 -29.33 -18.96
N LEU A 147 -11.19 -28.22 -19.34
CA LEU A 147 -12.25 -27.54 -18.60
C LEU A 147 -13.63 -27.80 -19.23
N TYR A 148 -13.72 -27.63 -20.53
CA TYR A 148 -14.97 -27.85 -21.28
C TYR A 148 -14.70 -28.66 -22.52
N ARG A 149 -15.74 -29.36 -22.96
CA ARG A 149 -15.78 -30.00 -24.25
C ARG A 149 -16.98 -29.48 -25.04
N ILE A 150 -16.73 -29.00 -26.26
CA ILE A 150 -17.73 -28.59 -27.22
C ILE A 150 -17.99 -29.76 -28.18
N ASP A 151 -19.19 -29.91 -28.71
CA ASP A 151 -19.54 -30.90 -29.72
C ASP A 151 -18.54 -30.86 -30.89
N ASP A 152 -17.69 -31.86 -30.98
CA ASP A 152 -16.60 -31.95 -31.94
C ASP A 152 -17.01 -32.65 -33.25
N ARG A 153 -18.16 -33.30 -33.31
CA ARG A 153 -18.63 -34.12 -34.45
C ARG A 153 -18.61 -33.37 -35.79
N PRO A 154 -19.08 -32.09 -35.87
CA PRO A 154 -18.99 -31.33 -37.09
C PRO A 154 -17.53 -31.10 -37.54
N TYR A 155 -16.63 -30.80 -36.60
CA TYR A 155 -15.23 -30.55 -36.86
C TYR A 155 -14.47 -31.80 -37.29
N VAL A 156 -14.74 -32.94 -36.64
CA VAL A 156 -14.22 -34.26 -37.02
C VAL A 156 -14.63 -34.60 -38.48
N ALA A 157 -15.88 -34.35 -38.85
CA ALA A 157 -16.36 -34.59 -40.23
C ALA A 157 -15.59 -33.73 -41.25
N VAL A 158 -15.30 -32.46 -40.93
CA VAL A 158 -14.51 -31.56 -41.79
C VAL A 158 -13.07 -32.06 -41.92
N VAL A 159 -12.44 -32.42 -40.82
CA VAL A 159 -11.07 -32.98 -40.83
C VAL A 159 -10.99 -34.23 -41.70
N ASN A 160 -11.94 -35.16 -41.54
CA ASN A 160 -11.97 -36.41 -42.34
C ASN A 160 -12.13 -36.13 -43.82
N ARG A 161 -12.99 -35.16 -44.19
CA ARG A 161 -13.18 -34.75 -45.60
C ARG A 161 -11.90 -34.16 -46.20
N LEU A 162 -11.23 -33.24 -45.45
CA LEU A 162 -10.00 -32.58 -45.93
C LEU A 162 -8.80 -33.55 -45.94
N LYS A 163 -8.77 -34.53 -45.04
CA LYS A 163 -7.79 -35.61 -45.06
C LYS A 163 -7.92 -36.47 -46.35
N ALA A 164 -9.12 -36.87 -46.69
CA ALA A 164 -9.36 -37.58 -47.96
C ALA A 164 -8.99 -36.76 -49.21
N ASN A 165 -9.24 -35.43 -49.18
CA ASN A 165 -8.80 -34.54 -50.26
C ASN A 165 -7.27 -34.49 -50.36
N MET A 166 -6.56 -34.32 -49.24
CA MET A 166 -5.09 -34.32 -49.21
C MET A 166 -4.51 -35.66 -49.74
N GLU A 167 -5.10 -36.81 -49.39
CA GLU A 167 -4.69 -38.11 -49.87
C GLU A 167 -4.91 -38.24 -51.41
N SER A 168 -5.99 -37.62 -51.95
CA SER A 168 -6.21 -37.56 -53.39
C SER A 168 -5.13 -36.73 -54.09
N GLN A 169 -4.78 -35.54 -53.54
CA GLN A 169 -3.71 -34.69 -54.10
C GLN A 169 -2.34 -35.36 -54.01
N GLN A 170 -2.10 -36.12 -52.95
CA GLN A 170 -0.87 -36.90 -52.80
C GLN A 170 -0.74 -37.95 -53.93
N SER A 171 -1.84 -38.67 -54.26
CA SER A 171 -1.87 -39.61 -55.34
C SER A 171 -1.61 -39.00 -56.71
N MET A 172 -2.17 -37.78 -56.93
CA MET A 172 -1.88 -36.99 -58.15
C MET A 172 -0.41 -36.58 -58.26
N LEU A 173 0.20 -36.14 -57.13
CA LEU A 173 1.63 -35.81 -57.08
C LEU A 173 2.48 -37.02 -57.43
N GLU A 174 2.19 -38.19 -56.82
CA GLU A 174 2.92 -39.45 -57.10
C GLU A 174 2.82 -39.86 -58.56
N LYS A 175 1.63 -39.68 -59.18
CA LYS A 175 1.45 -39.91 -60.61
C LYS A 175 2.34 -38.98 -61.41
N ALA A 176 2.30 -37.64 -61.16
CA ALA A 176 3.09 -36.66 -61.85
C ALA A 176 4.61 -36.89 -61.70
N GLN A 177 5.05 -37.36 -60.53
CA GLN A 177 6.44 -37.76 -60.30
C GLN A 177 6.86 -38.92 -61.18
N ARG A 178 6.06 -40.00 -61.19
CA ARG A 178 6.35 -41.16 -62.06
C ARG A 178 6.33 -40.79 -63.56
N ASP A 179 5.48 -39.86 -64.00
CA ASP A 179 5.44 -39.42 -65.39
C ASP A 179 6.73 -38.64 -65.75
N VAL A 180 7.22 -37.78 -64.88
CA VAL A 180 8.51 -37.05 -65.07
C VAL A 180 9.68 -38.03 -65.05
N GLU A 181 9.73 -38.97 -64.09
CA GLU A 181 10.77 -39.99 -63.97
C GLU A 181 10.86 -40.86 -65.23
N ARG A 182 9.72 -41.16 -65.87
CA ARG A 182 9.65 -41.93 -67.10
C ARG A 182 10.06 -41.12 -68.33
N LEU A 183 9.65 -39.82 -68.42
CA LEU A 183 9.95 -38.98 -69.55
C LEU A 183 11.37 -38.44 -69.57
N LYS A 184 12.01 -38.26 -68.41
CA LYS A 184 13.35 -37.72 -68.28
C LYS A 184 14.37 -38.53 -69.08
N PRO A 185 14.53 -39.86 -68.91
CA PRO A 185 15.54 -40.63 -69.65
C PRO A 185 15.22 -40.70 -71.18
N LEU A 186 13.92 -40.62 -71.56
CA LEU A 186 13.52 -40.58 -72.95
C LEU A 186 13.90 -39.25 -73.61
N TYR A 187 13.74 -38.17 -72.90
CA TYR A 187 14.18 -36.85 -73.38
C TYR A 187 15.72 -36.77 -73.48
N GLU A 188 16.47 -37.31 -72.51
CA GLU A 188 17.94 -37.38 -72.51
C GLU A 188 18.46 -38.23 -73.74
N GLN A 189 17.66 -39.14 -74.29
CA GLN A 189 17.95 -39.98 -75.45
C GLN A 189 17.32 -39.47 -76.79
N ASP A 190 16.85 -38.20 -76.78
CA ASP A 190 16.13 -37.60 -77.90
C ASP A 190 14.87 -38.39 -78.37
N ALA A 191 14.30 -39.25 -77.55
CA ALA A 191 13.12 -40.05 -77.85
C ALA A 191 11.80 -39.45 -77.33
N ALA A 192 11.82 -38.29 -76.69
CA ALA A 192 10.66 -37.49 -76.23
C ALA A 192 10.88 -36.01 -76.59
N SER A 193 9.77 -35.30 -76.87
CA SER A 193 9.78 -33.87 -77.16
C SER A 193 10.11 -33.05 -75.94
N GLN A 194 10.86 -31.96 -76.10
CA GLN A 194 11.12 -30.98 -75.00
C GLN A 194 9.81 -30.44 -74.48
N LEU A 195 8.82 -30.19 -75.30
CA LEU A 195 7.48 -29.70 -74.90
C LEU A 195 6.79 -30.71 -73.97
N ASP A 196 6.89 -32.03 -74.25
CA ASP A 196 6.27 -33.05 -73.39
C ASP A 196 6.94 -33.13 -72.02
N PHE A 197 8.29 -32.98 -71.93
CA PHE A 197 9.03 -32.97 -70.73
C PHE A 197 8.74 -31.71 -69.86
N ASP A 198 8.70 -30.52 -70.51
CA ASP A 198 8.36 -29.24 -69.89
C ASP A 198 6.91 -29.25 -69.37
N ASN A 199 6.00 -29.84 -70.09
CA ASN A 199 4.61 -30.04 -69.64
C ASN A 199 4.54 -30.96 -68.44
N ALA A 200 5.30 -32.05 -68.41
CA ALA A 200 5.34 -32.97 -67.26
C ALA A 200 5.91 -32.31 -66.01
N LEU A 201 6.98 -31.49 -66.17
CA LEU A 201 7.54 -30.68 -65.08
C LEU A 201 6.52 -29.64 -64.52
N SER A 202 5.79 -29.02 -65.44
CA SER A 202 4.73 -28.05 -65.07
C SER A 202 3.61 -28.72 -64.27
N VAL A 203 3.15 -29.93 -64.71
CA VAL A 203 2.16 -30.74 -64.01
C VAL A 203 2.66 -31.19 -62.64
N LEU A 204 3.93 -31.59 -62.56
CA LEU A 204 4.55 -31.95 -61.26
C LEU A 204 4.59 -30.75 -60.29
N SER A 205 4.98 -29.57 -60.78
CA SER A 205 5.00 -28.33 -60.01
C SER A 205 3.60 -27.97 -59.52
N GLN A 206 2.59 -28.06 -60.40
CA GLN A 206 1.18 -27.84 -60.07
C GLN A 206 0.68 -28.83 -59.01
N ALA A 207 0.99 -30.11 -59.15
CA ALA A 207 0.58 -31.14 -58.17
C ALA A 207 1.23 -30.91 -56.81
N LYS A 208 2.51 -30.49 -56.75
CA LYS A 208 3.18 -30.11 -55.52
C LYS A 208 2.48 -28.95 -54.80
N SER A 209 2.13 -27.92 -55.57
CA SER A 209 1.43 -26.74 -55.03
C SER A 209 0.03 -27.07 -54.53
N SER A 210 -0.72 -27.94 -55.26
CA SER A 210 -2.05 -28.40 -54.87
C SER A 210 -2.02 -29.23 -53.58
N LEU A 211 -1.03 -30.11 -53.42
CA LEU A 211 -0.83 -30.87 -52.22
C LEU A 211 -0.50 -29.96 -51.04
N ALA A 212 0.39 -28.96 -51.21
CA ALA A 212 0.73 -28.01 -50.20
C ALA A 212 -0.51 -27.20 -49.72
N ALA A 213 -1.37 -26.77 -50.66
CA ALA A 213 -2.62 -26.10 -50.33
C ALA A 213 -3.59 -27.00 -49.54
N SER A 214 -3.73 -28.28 -49.94
CA SER A 214 -4.60 -29.24 -49.22
C SER A 214 -4.07 -29.59 -47.85
N LYS A 215 -2.76 -29.64 -47.65
CA LYS A 215 -2.13 -29.82 -46.32
C LYS A 215 -2.44 -28.64 -45.41
N ALA A 216 -2.29 -27.40 -45.89
CA ALA A 216 -2.59 -26.19 -45.11
C ALA A 216 -4.08 -26.16 -44.67
N GLN A 217 -5.01 -26.53 -45.57
CA GLN A 217 -6.44 -26.63 -45.24
C GLN A 217 -6.72 -27.70 -44.17
N LEU A 218 -6.03 -28.83 -44.22
CA LEU A 218 -6.18 -29.90 -43.22
C LEU A 218 -5.65 -29.43 -41.88
N GLU A 219 -4.49 -28.76 -41.82
CA GLU A 219 -3.91 -28.19 -40.60
C GLU A 219 -4.85 -27.17 -39.96
N GLU A 220 -5.46 -26.29 -40.75
CA GLU A 220 -6.48 -25.32 -40.28
C GLU A 220 -7.65 -26.02 -39.60
N ALA A 221 -8.24 -27.04 -40.28
CA ALA A 221 -9.36 -27.79 -39.71
C ALA A 221 -8.98 -28.61 -38.44
N GLN A 222 -7.76 -29.11 -38.36
CA GLN A 222 -7.25 -29.79 -37.17
C GLN A 222 -7.08 -28.80 -36.00
N LEU A 223 -6.64 -27.58 -36.29
CA LEU A 223 -6.54 -26.51 -35.30
C LEU A 223 -7.93 -26.14 -34.75
N GLU A 224 -8.93 -25.97 -35.63
CA GLU A 224 -10.33 -25.72 -35.23
C GLU A 224 -10.88 -26.87 -34.36
N LEU A 225 -10.64 -28.12 -34.76
CA LEU A 225 -10.99 -29.29 -33.94
C LEU A 225 -10.31 -29.26 -32.55
N SER A 226 -9.06 -28.85 -32.48
CA SER A 226 -8.36 -28.75 -31.21
C SER A 226 -9.01 -27.75 -30.27
N TYR A 227 -9.65 -26.71 -30.78
CA TYR A 227 -10.35 -25.69 -30.00
C TYR A 227 -11.69 -26.15 -29.41
N THR A 228 -12.22 -27.31 -29.84
CA THR A 228 -13.40 -27.92 -29.19
C THR A 228 -13.10 -28.46 -27.78
N SER A 229 -11.84 -28.80 -27.50
CA SER A 229 -11.37 -29.19 -26.18
C SER A 229 -10.73 -28.01 -25.49
N ILE A 230 -11.47 -27.30 -24.65
CA ILE A 230 -11.04 -26.08 -23.99
C ILE A 230 -10.24 -26.42 -22.75
N ARG A 231 -8.99 -25.97 -22.72
CA ARG A 231 -8.03 -26.26 -21.66
C ARG A 231 -7.68 -25.02 -20.85
N SER A 232 -7.27 -25.23 -19.60
CA SER A 232 -6.77 -24.15 -18.77
C SER A 232 -5.44 -23.61 -19.31
N PRO A 233 -5.30 -22.30 -19.54
CA PRO A 233 -4.05 -21.69 -19.99
C PRO A 233 -3.02 -21.53 -18.87
N ILE A 234 -3.44 -21.62 -17.61
CA ILE A 234 -2.61 -21.45 -16.43
C ILE A 234 -3.04 -22.43 -15.33
N SER A 235 -2.15 -22.67 -14.37
CA SER A 235 -2.50 -23.36 -13.12
C SER A 235 -3.10 -22.34 -12.13
N GLY A 236 -4.23 -22.67 -11.48
CA GLY A 236 -4.88 -21.74 -10.56
C GLY A 236 -6.23 -22.23 -10.06
N LEU A 237 -7.01 -21.34 -9.48
CA LEU A 237 -8.39 -21.61 -9.07
C LEU A 237 -9.34 -21.24 -10.21
N VAL A 238 -10.20 -22.15 -10.60
CA VAL A 238 -11.24 -21.88 -11.59
C VAL A 238 -12.43 -21.21 -10.90
N SER A 239 -12.92 -20.13 -11.50
CA SER A 239 -14.13 -19.43 -11.05
C SER A 239 -15.38 -20.22 -11.40
N ARG A 240 -16.56 -19.65 -11.09
CA ARG A 240 -17.82 -20.21 -11.55
C ARG A 240 -17.87 -20.34 -13.08
N SER A 241 -18.68 -21.26 -13.58
CA SER A 241 -19.03 -21.33 -14.99
C SER A 241 -20.02 -20.22 -15.35
N GLU A 242 -19.79 -19.55 -16.48
CA GLU A 242 -20.72 -18.56 -17.03
C GLU A 242 -21.71 -19.20 -18.03
N VAL A 243 -21.55 -20.51 -18.29
CA VAL A 243 -22.38 -21.27 -19.23
C VAL A 243 -22.73 -22.63 -18.66
N ASP A 244 -23.90 -23.15 -19.05
CA ASP A 244 -24.37 -24.47 -18.67
C ASP A 244 -24.09 -25.51 -19.78
N ILE A 245 -24.13 -26.78 -19.40
CA ILE A 245 -24.08 -27.88 -20.37
C ILE A 245 -25.29 -27.78 -21.28
N GLY A 246 -25.07 -27.90 -22.59
CA GLY A 246 -26.08 -27.70 -23.63
C GLY A 246 -26.21 -26.28 -24.17
N ALA A 247 -25.51 -25.29 -23.57
CA ALA A 247 -25.48 -23.92 -24.05
C ALA A 247 -24.71 -23.81 -25.38
N LEU A 248 -25.18 -22.94 -26.27
CA LEU A 248 -24.46 -22.56 -27.47
C LEU A 248 -23.40 -21.54 -27.16
N VAL A 249 -22.13 -21.84 -27.48
CA VAL A 249 -20.95 -20.99 -27.21
C VAL A 249 -20.24 -20.64 -28.51
N GLY A 250 -19.37 -19.62 -28.45
CA GLY A 250 -18.57 -19.14 -29.59
C GLY A 250 -18.95 -17.74 -30.04
N SER A 251 -18.63 -17.38 -31.29
CA SER A 251 -18.88 -16.05 -31.85
C SER A 251 -20.35 -15.72 -32.02
N SER A 252 -21.22 -16.74 -32.14
CA SER A 252 -22.68 -16.63 -32.27
C SER A 252 -23.43 -16.75 -30.94
N GLY A 253 -22.71 -17.00 -29.81
CA GLY A 253 -23.27 -17.18 -28.48
C GLY A 253 -22.37 -16.58 -27.38
N GLN A 254 -22.51 -17.11 -26.16
CA GLN A 254 -21.64 -16.71 -25.04
C GLN A 254 -20.21 -17.21 -25.28
N SER A 255 -19.26 -16.29 -25.40
CA SER A 255 -17.85 -16.68 -25.60
C SER A 255 -17.08 -16.88 -24.31
N LEU A 256 -17.38 -16.11 -23.25
CA LEU A 256 -16.76 -16.27 -21.93
C LEU A 256 -17.37 -17.47 -21.21
N LEU A 257 -16.51 -18.42 -20.86
CA LEU A 257 -16.93 -19.67 -20.22
C LEU A 257 -16.64 -19.67 -18.73
N THR A 258 -15.45 -19.25 -18.34
CA THR A 258 -15.01 -19.12 -16.95
C THR A 258 -13.76 -18.25 -16.87
N ARG A 259 -13.26 -18.03 -15.64
CA ARG A 259 -11.97 -17.38 -15.39
C ARG A 259 -11.09 -18.32 -14.56
N VAL A 260 -9.82 -18.34 -14.85
CA VAL A 260 -8.83 -19.04 -14.01
C VAL A 260 -7.90 -18.01 -13.41
N LYS A 261 -7.79 -18.05 -12.06
CA LYS A 261 -6.98 -17.12 -11.28
C LYS A 261 -5.83 -17.85 -10.64
N GLN A 262 -4.62 -17.41 -10.93
CA GLN A 262 -3.44 -17.86 -10.22
C GLN A 262 -3.34 -17.11 -8.90
N VAL A 263 -3.41 -17.83 -7.79
CA VAL A 263 -3.41 -17.29 -6.44
C VAL A 263 -2.11 -17.56 -5.68
N ASP A 264 -1.19 -18.32 -6.26
CA ASP A 264 0.15 -18.57 -5.76
C ASP A 264 1.15 -18.44 -6.91
N PRO A 265 2.06 -17.43 -6.85
CA PRO A 265 2.09 -16.34 -5.88
C PRO A 265 0.88 -15.40 -6.00
N ILE A 266 0.59 -14.63 -4.94
CA ILE A 266 -0.46 -13.61 -4.94
C ILE A 266 0.15 -12.21 -4.88
N TYR A 267 -0.50 -11.26 -5.52
CA TYR A 267 -0.10 -9.85 -5.45
C TYR A 267 -0.93 -9.09 -4.41
N VAL A 268 -0.27 -8.16 -3.74
CA VAL A 268 -0.93 -7.17 -2.91
C VAL A 268 -0.59 -5.79 -3.44
N THR A 269 -1.61 -5.02 -3.78
CA THR A 269 -1.46 -3.66 -4.28
C THR A 269 -1.90 -2.67 -3.22
N PHE A 270 -1.08 -1.67 -2.95
CA PHE A 270 -1.37 -0.60 -2.01
C PHE A 270 -0.84 0.74 -2.54
N ASN A 271 -1.37 1.83 -2.01
CA ASN A 271 -0.96 3.17 -2.41
C ASN A 271 -0.03 3.75 -1.36
N MET A 272 1.15 4.21 -1.80
CA MET A 272 2.16 4.87 -0.98
C MET A 272 2.21 6.36 -1.31
N SER A 273 2.40 7.21 -0.31
CA SER A 273 2.58 8.64 -0.56
C SER A 273 3.93 8.93 -1.22
N ALA A 274 3.96 9.91 -2.11
CA ALA A 274 5.21 10.35 -2.75
C ALA A 274 6.23 10.85 -1.71
N LEU A 275 5.76 11.39 -0.59
CA LEU A 275 6.61 11.86 0.51
C LEU A 275 7.30 10.68 1.21
N ASP A 276 6.56 9.61 1.55
CA ASP A 276 7.12 8.41 2.19
C ASP A 276 8.19 7.76 1.30
N TYR A 277 7.90 7.68 0.00
CA TYR A 277 8.86 7.18 -0.98
C TYR A 277 10.13 8.01 -1.05
N LEU A 278 10.01 9.34 -1.12
CA LEU A 278 11.16 10.23 -1.15
C LEU A 278 11.97 10.12 0.14
N ASN A 279 11.32 10.03 1.28
CA ASN A 279 11.96 9.86 2.57
C ASN A 279 12.70 8.51 2.64
N ALA A 280 12.04 7.42 2.23
CA ALA A 280 12.66 6.10 2.14
C ALA A 280 13.87 6.11 1.18
N ARG A 281 13.70 6.65 -0.03
CA ARG A 281 14.74 6.68 -1.05
C ARG A 281 15.96 7.52 -0.64
N ARG A 282 15.74 8.71 -0.08
CA ARG A 282 16.86 9.58 0.38
C ARG A 282 17.67 8.93 1.49
N ARG A 283 17.02 8.21 2.38
CA ARG A 283 17.67 7.49 3.48
C ARG A 283 18.36 6.20 2.99
N MET A 284 17.78 5.49 2.02
CA MET A 284 18.40 4.33 1.39
C MET A 284 19.69 4.68 0.62
N THR A 285 19.74 5.83 -0.04
CA THR A 285 20.96 6.28 -0.76
C THR A 285 22.12 6.48 0.21
N SER A 286 21.88 6.98 1.40
CA SER A 286 22.91 7.12 2.44
C SER A 286 23.36 5.78 3.04
N TYR A 287 22.50 4.74 2.95
CA TYR A 287 22.82 3.39 3.44
C TYR A 287 23.49 2.52 2.38
N SER A 288 23.09 2.66 1.09
CA SER A 288 23.73 1.91 -0.01
C SER A 288 25.16 2.36 -0.25
N GLU A 289 25.48 3.65 -0.10
CA GLU A 289 26.86 4.14 -0.15
C GLU A 289 27.77 3.50 0.92
N LYS A 290 27.19 3.11 2.08
CA LYS A 290 27.89 2.34 3.11
C LYS A 290 27.95 0.84 2.82
N LYS A 291 26.98 0.28 2.09
CA LYS A 291 26.83 -1.16 1.86
C LYS A 291 27.40 -1.63 0.52
N GLU A 292 27.57 -0.75 -0.46
CA GLU A 292 28.31 -1.05 -1.70
C GLU A 292 29.79 -1.37 -1.46
N ALA A 293 30.31 -1.00 -0.28
CA ALA A 293 31.60 -1.47 0.21
C ALA A 293 31.60 -2.93 0.71
N GLU A 294 30.44 -3.55 0.93
CA GLU A 294 30.33 -4.86 1.60
C GLU A 294 29.58 -5.98 0.85
N SER A 295 28.80 -5.75 -0.19
CA SER A 295 28.15 -6.87 -0.90
C SER A 295 27.70 -6.58 -2.32
N GLU A 296 28.33 -7.22 -3.29
CA GLU A 296 27.83 -7.41 -4.64
C GLU A 296 26.47 -8.16 -4.64
N GLY A 297 25.45 -7.54 -5.20
CA GLY A 297 24.40 -8.26 -5.92
C GLY A 297 23.18 -8.77 -5.16
N LYS A 298 22.78 -8.26 -4.00
CA LYS A 298 21.44 -8.55 -3.44
C LYS A 298 20.49 -7.39 -3.65
N ALA A 299 19.39 -7.67 -4.38
CA ALA A 299 18.22 -6.80 -4.46
C ALA A 299 17.81 -6.38 -3.04
N VAL A 300 17.40 -5.11 -2.90
CA VAL A 300 16.85 -4.59 -1.64
C VAL A 300 15.63 -5.43 -1.29
N GLU A 301 15.80 -6.40 -0.40
CA GLU A 301 14.72 -7.19 0.16
C GLU A 301 13.83 -6.24 0.98
N GLY A 302 12.82 -5.71 0.32
CA GLY A 302 11.76 -4.97 0.98
C GLY A 302 10.80 -5.97 1.61
N PHE A 303 11.03 -6.35 2.86
CA PHE A 303 10.14 -7.24 3.58
C PHE A 303 8.77 -6.57 3.77
N VAL A 304 7.78 -7.07 3.05
CA VAL A 304 6.39 -6.68 3.20
C VAL A 304 5.72 -7.71 4.09
N THR A 305 5.21 -7.26 5.23
CA THR A 305 4.38 -8.06 6.13
C THR A 305 2.92 -7.69 5.93
N ILE A 306 2.05 -8.68 5.95
CA ILE A 306 0.61 -8.48 5.84
C ILE A 306 -0.06 -8.90 7.15
N THR A 307 -1.00 -8.06 7.59
CA THR A 307 -1.96 -8.41 8.65
C THR A 307 -3.30 -8.72 8.00
N LEU A 308 -3.81 -9.90 8.30
CA LEU A 308 -5.10 -10.39 7.80
C LEU A 308 -6.27 -9.63 8.44
N PRO A 309 -7.50 -9.73 7.89
CA PRO A 309 -8.68 -9.05 8.46
C PRO A 309 -9.04 -9.46 9.89
N ASP A 310 -8.58 -10.62 10.36
CA ASP A 310 -8.74 -11.10 11.74
C ASP A 310 -7.64 -10.58 12.71
N ASN A 311 -6.78 -9.68 12.22
CA ASN A 311 -5.60 -9.13 12.91
C ASN A 311 -4.45 -10.13 13.15
N SER A 312 -4.48 -11.31 12.58
CA SER A 312 -3.33 -12.23 12.57
C SER A 312 -2.27 -11.77 11.57
N GLU A 313 -0.99 -12.00 11.87
CA GLU A 313 0.08 -11.75 10.92
C GLU A 313 0.20 -12.92 9.93
N TYR A 314 0.28 -12.59 8.64
CA TYR A 314 0.49 -13.59 7.59
C TYR A 314 1.90 -14.18 7.71
N ARG A 315 1.98 -15.51 7.58
CA ARG A 315 3.23 -16.28 7.81
C ARG A 315 4.36 -15.93 6.84
N TYR A 316 4.01 -15.67 5.58
CA TYR A 316 5.00 -15.47 4.53
C TYR A 316 5.27 -14.00 4.30
N LEU A 317 6.55 -13.66 4.14
CA LEU A 317 6.98 -12.31 3.78
C LEU A 317 6.88 -12.11 2.28
N GLY A 318 6.55 -10.90 1.88
CA GLY A 318 6.47 -10.51 0.48
C GLY A 318 7.58 -9.54 0.08
N ASP A 319 7.82 -9.49 -1.23
CA ASP A 319 8.79 -8.59 -1.85
C ASP A 319 8.08 -7.56 -2.72
N VAL A 320 8.55 -6.32 -2.69
CA VAL A 320 8.10 -5.30 -3.64
C VAL A 320 8.65 -5.62 -5.02
N ARG A 321 7.76 -5.91 -5.97
CA ARG A 321 8.12 -6.24 -7.36
C ARG A 321 7.89 -5.10 -8.32
N PHE A 322 6.99 -4.20 -8.01
CA PHE A 322 6.63 -3.10 -8.89
C PHE A 322 6.23 -1.86 -8.12
N THR A 323 6.70 -0.74 -8.59
CA THR A 323 6.33 0.60 -8.14
C THR A 323 5.93 1.39 -9.36
N ASP A 324 4.72 1.94 -9.37
CA ASP A 324 4.24 2.75 -10.48
C ASP A 324 5.11 4.03 -10.58
N PRO A 325 5.68 4.32 -11.76
CA PRO A 325 6.45 5.55 -11.95
C PRO A 325 5.61 6.83 -11.95
N SER A 326 4.28 6.69 -12.02
CA SER A 326 3.33 7.80 -12.09
C SER A 326 2.69 8.06 -10.73
N VAL A 327 2.73 9.32 -10.29
CA VAL A 327 2.03 9.77 -9.09
C VAL A 327 0.64 10.27 -9.50
N ASN A 328 -0.40 9.80 -8.84
CA ASN A 328 -1.74 10.34 -9.01
C ASN A 328 -1.78 11.78 -8.45
N PRO A 329 -2.06 12.79 -9.29
CA PRO A 329 -2.01 14.19 -8.86
C PRO A 329 -3.11 14.58 -7.87
N GLU A 330 -4.22 13.86 -7.83
CA GLU A 330 -5.35 14.13 -6.93
C GLU A 330 -5.05 13.68 -5.50
N THR A 331 -4.34 12.55 -5.35
CA THR A 331 -4.06 11.95 -4.04
C THR A 331 -2.62 12.11 -3.58
N GLY A 332 -1.69 12.48 -4.49
CA GLY A 332 -0.26 12.53 -4.20
C GLY A 332 0.37 11.17 -3.92
N THR A 333 -0.31 10.09 -4.31
CA THR A 333 0.12 8.70 -4.08
C THR A 333 0.42 7.98 -5.38
N PHE A 334 1.18 6.91 -5.30
CA PHE A 334 1.43 5.98 -6.41
C PHE A 334 1.20 4.55 -5.95
N GLN A 335 0.93 3.67 -6.89
CA GLN A 335 0.65 2.28 -6.60
C GLN A 335 1.95 1.48 -6.44
N VAL A 336 2.02 0.69 -5.39
CA VAL A 336 3.07 -0.29 -5.14
C VAL A 336 2.44 -1.68 -5.17
N ARG A 337 3.15 -2.64 -5.76
CA ARG A 337 2.74 -4.04 -5.79
C ARG A 337 3.80 -4.91 -5.18
N ALA A 338 3.41 -5.66 -4.16
CA ALA A 338 4.20 -6.71 -3.56
C ALA A 338 3.72 -8.08 -4.03
N GLU A 339 4.64 -9.02 -4.14
CA GLU A 339 4.41 -10.42 -4.45
C GLU A 339 4.63 -11.24 -3.18
N LEU A 340 3.66 -12.10 -2.85
CA LEU A 340 3.72 -12.98 -1.68
C LEU A 340 3.50 -14.42 -2.08
N PRO A 341 4.24 -15.37 -1.50
CA PRO A 341 3.92 -16.79 -1.59
C PRO A 341 2.55 -17.07 -0.93
N ASN A 342 1.73 -17.90 -1.54
CA ASN A 342 0.41 -18.27 -1.01
C ASN A 342 0.11 -19.76 -1.24
N PRO A 343 0.98 -20.68 -0.78
CA PRO A 343 0.83 -22.12 -1.02
C PRO A 343 -0.45 -22.67 -0.40
N ASP A 344 -0.83 -22.17 0.76
CA ASP A 344 -2.02 -22.61 1.50
C ASP A 344 -3.32 -21.97 0.97
N LYS A 345 -3.23 -21.04 -0.01
CA LYS A 345 -4.35 -20.30 -0.61
C LYS A 345 -5.21 -19.56 0.42
N GLU A 346 -4.61 -19.14 1.52
CA GLU A 346 -5.25 -18.39 2.59
C GLU A 346 -5.68 -17.01 2.13
N LEU A 347 -4.84 -16.38 1.30
CA LEU A 347 -5.15 -15.11 0.66
C LEU A 347 -5.95 -15.34 -0.62
N LEU A 348 -7.13 -14.73 -0.69
CA LEU A 348 -7.97 -14.74 -1.88
C LEU A 348 -7.94 -13.37 -2.58
N PRO A 349 -8.00 -13.32 -3.91
CA PRO A 349 -8.05 -12.05 -4.64
C PRO A 349 -9.28 -11.23 -4.26
N GLY A 350 -9.07 -9.93 -3.98
CA GLY A 350 -10.11 -8.99 -3.59
C GLY A 350 -10.22 -8.74 -2.08
N GLN A 351 -9.39 -9.39 -1.25
CA GLN A 351 -9.34 -9.13 0.19
C GLN A 351 -8.60 -7.82 0.50
N TYR A 352 -9.12 -7.06 1.47
CA TYR A 352 -8.40 -5.95 2.06
C TYR A 352 -7.46 -6.47 3.15
N THR A 353 -6.25 -5.97 3.18
CA THR A 353 -5.22 -6.34 4.15
C THR A 353 -4.47 -5.09 4.62
N ASN A 354 -3.94 -5.13 5.84
CA ASN A 354 -3.02 -4.11 6.30
C ASN A 354 -1.60 -4.52 5.90
N VAL A 355 -0.97 -3.69 5.10
CA VAL A 355 0.39 -3.90 4.58
C VAL A 355 1.34 -3.09 5.43
N ARG A 356 2.30 -3.76 6.06
CA ARG A 356 3.42 -3.13 6.76
C ARG A 356 4.68 -3.33 5.94
N ILE A 357 5.30 -2.24 5.55
CA ILE A 357 6.56 -2.26 4.82
C ILE A 357 7.65 -1.58 5.65
N LYS A 358 8.80 -2.21 5.74
CA LYS A 358 9.99 -1.60 6.33
C LYS A 358 10.56 -0.57 5.36
N LEU A 359 10.39 0.71 5.69
CA LEU A 359 10.84 1.82 4.85
C LEU A 359 12.33 2.11 5.05
N ASN A 360 12.81 2.03 6.30
CA ASN A 360 14.19 2.34 6.66
C ASN A 360 14.52 1.90 8.10
N GLU A 361 15.77 2.10 8.52
CA GLU A 361 16.24 2.03 9.90
C GLU A 361 16.84 3.37 10.30
N VAL A 362 16.58 3.78 11.52
CA VAL A 362 17.20 4.97 12.12
C VAL A 362 18.24 4.50 13.11
N ASP A 363 19.52 4.66 12.77
CA ASP A 363 20.62 4.31 13.65
C ASP A 363 20.78 5.33 14.76
N ASN A 364 21.17 4.84 15.95
CA ASN A 364 21.38 5.69 17.14
C ASN A 364 20.17 6.57 17.50
N ALA A 365 18.97 6.08 17.21
CA ALA A 365 17.73 6.76 17.57
C ALA A 365 17.59 6.81 19.10
N ILE A 366 17.27 7.97 19.65
CA ILE A 366 16.95 8.12 21.07
C ILE A 366 15.57 7.53 21.30
N VAL A 367 15.50 6.49 22.12
CA VAL A 367 14.24 5.79 22.44
C VAL A 367 13.92 5.96 23.90
N ILE A 368 12.67 6.31 24.20
CA ILE A 368 12.13 6.41 25.55
C ILE A 368 10.82 5.63 25.67
N PRO A 369 10.48 5.09 26.84
CA PRO A 369 9.19 4.48 27.04
C PRO A 369 8.04 5.46 26.82
N GLN A 370 6.94 5.00 26.21
CA GLN A 370 5.77 5.84 26.00
C GLN A 370 5.21 6.45 27.28
N LYS A 371 5.33 5.74 28.40
CA LYS A 371 4.92 6.21 29.73
C LYS A 371 5.67 7.48 30.20
N ALA A 372 6.87 7.73 29.68
CA ALA A 372 7.67 8.90 30.04
C ALA A 372 7.18 10.20 29.38
N THR A 373 6.30 10.11 28.38
CA THR A 373 5.82 11.26 27.62
C THR A 373 4.51 11.82 28.18
N GLN A 374 4.42 13.14 28.25
CA GLN A 374 3.22 13.88 28.65
C GLN A 374 2.86 14.90 27.56
N VAL A 375 1.56 15.10 27.34
CA VAL A 375 1.04 16.03 26.34
C VAL A 375 0.42 17.23 27.05
N GLU A 376 0.82 18.44 26.68
CA GLU A 376 0.28 19.71 27.17
C GLU A 376 0.00 20.65 25.99
N GLN A 377 -0.66 21.77 26.22
CA GLN A 377 -0.99 22.75 25.17
C GLN A 377 0.24 23.26 24.37
N GLY A 378 1.46 23.18 24.96
CA GLY A 378 2.72 23.56 24.33
C GLY A 378 3.43 22.46 23.52
N GLY A 379 2.90 21.24 23.51
CA GLY A 379 3.53 20.09 22.88
C GLY A 379 3.76 18.92 23.81
N VAL A 380 4.61 17.98 23.37
CA VAL A 380 4.99 16.81 24.17
C VAL A 380 6.22 17.15 24.98
N TYR A 381 6.19 16.80 26.27
CA TYR A 381 7.32 17.00 27.16
C TYR A 381 7.62 15.75 27.98
N VAL A 382 8.82 15.71 28.52
CA VAL A 382 9.31 14.70 29.46
C VAL A 382 9.86 15.40 30.70
N MET A 383 9.90 14.67 31.82
CA MET A 383 10.58 15.09 33.03
C MET A 383 11.95 14.40 33.08
N VAL A 384 13.00 15.21 33.04
CA VAL A 384 14.40 14.74 33.08
C VAL A 384 14.93 14.98 34.48
N VAL A 385 15.64 14.02 35.05
CA VAL A 385 16.36 14.19 36.30
C VAL A 385 17.81 14.56 36.01
N LEU A 386 18.21 15.74 36.44
CA LEU A 386 19.55 16.26 36.24
C LEU A 386 20.53 15.60 37.25
N PRO A 387 21.86 15.72 37.05
CA PRO A 387 22.87 15.14 37.98
C PRO A 387 22.78 15.67 39.42
N ASP A 388 22.18 16.85 39.64
CA ASP A 388 21.91 17.44 40.97
C ASP A 388 20.57 16.98 41.56
N ASN A 389 19.95 15.92 41.00
CA ASN A 389 18.66 15.38 41.37
C ASN A 389 17.47 16.35 41.19
N LYS A 390 17.65 17.47 40.51
CA LYS A 390 16.54 18.35 40.19
C LYS A 390 15.79 17.87 38.95
N VAL A 391 14.48 18.05 38.96
CA VAL A 391 13.60 17.69 37.85
C VAL A 391 13.49 18.88 36.93
N GLU A 392 13.81 18.64 35.66
CA GLU A 392 13.63 19.59 34.57
C GLU A 392 12.49 19.12 33.65
N ARG A 393 11.52 19.99 33.38
CA ARG A 393 10.53 19.76 32.33
C ARG A 393 11.11 20.21 31.00
N ARG A 394 11.23 19.28 30.03
CA ARG A 394 11.82 19.56 28.74
C ARG A 394 10.89 19.14 27.64
N PHE A 395 10.57 20.07 26.73
CA PHE A 395 9.80 19.76 25.53
C PHE A 395 10.65 18.97 24.54
N ILE A 396 10.05 17.97 23.94
CA ILE A 396 10.67 17.08 22.95
C ILE A 396 9.92 17.09 21.65
N VAL A 397 10.64 16.85 20.56
CA VAL A 397 10.05 16.59 19.26
C VAL A 397 10.09 15.09 19.02
N ILE A 398 8.92 14.50 18.82
CA ILE A 398 8.77 13.07 18.51
C ILE A 398 8.90 12.88 17.00
N ASP A 399 9.71 11.92 16.57
CA ASP A 399 9.78 11.49 15.19
C ASP A 399 8.64 10.50 14.88
N HIS A 400 8.60 9.38 15.62
CA HIS A 400 7.50 8.41 15.52
C HIS A 400 7.37 7.57 16.79
N GLN A 401 6.24 6.86 16.90
CA GLN A 401 5.98 5.89 17.96
C GLN A 401 5.98 4.48 17.37
N GLY A 402 6.65 3.57 18.04
CA GLY A 402 6.77 2.18 17.62
C GLY A 402 6.65 1.19 18.76
N PRO A 403 6.74 -0.11 18.49
CA PRO A 403 6.68 -1.15 19.51
C PRO A 403 7.78 -1.03 20.58
N MET A 404 8.93 -0.45 20.22
CA MET A 404 10.07 -0.27 21.12
C MET A 404 9.96 0.98 21.99
N GLY A 405 8.95 1.85 21.79
CA GLY A 405 8.77 3.10 22.47
C GLY A 405 8.60 4.30 21.55
N VAL A 406 8.88 5.48 22.09
CA VAL A 406 8.82 6.76 21.37
C VAL A 406 10.22 7.14 20.92
N VAL A 407 10.38 7.35 19.61
CA VAL A 407 11.61 7.86 19.03
C VAL A 407 11.61 9.37 19.08
N VAL A 408 12.66 9.93 19.71
CA VAL A 408 12.81 11.37 19.93
C VAL A 408 13.77 11.94 18.90
N GLN A 409 13.30 12.93 18.11
CA GLN A 409 14.09 13.62 17.11
C GLN A 409 15.02 14.66 17.76
N SER A 410 14.51 15.38 18.78
CA SER A 410 15.28 16.42 19.48
C SER A 410 14.72 16.69 20.87
N GLY A 411 15.56 17.24 21.75
CA GLY A 411 15.19 17.61 23.11
C GLY A 411 15.80 16.71 24.21
N LEU A 412 16.33 15.53 23.86
CA LEU A 412 17.01 14.62 24.80
C LEU A 412 18.41 14.24 24.31
N LYS A 413 19.23 13.78 25.23
CA LYS A 413 20.55 13.21 24.98
C LYS A 413 20.62 11.78 25.51
N ALA A 414 21.42 10.96 24.87
CA ALA A 414 21.70 9.62 25.36
C ALA A 414 22.34 9.69 26.76
N GLY A 415 21.92 8.81 27.67
CA GLY A 415 22.41 8.73 29.02
C GLY A 415 21.67 9.60 30.03
N GLU A 416 20.79 10.51 29.63
CA GLU A 416 19.93 11.27 30.55
C GLU A 416 18.91 10.35 31.22
N LEU A 417 18.47 10.72 32.42
CA LEU A 417 17.45 9.98 33.18
C LEU A 417 16.09 10.62 32.98
N VAL A 418 15.13 9.88 32.42
CA VAL A 418 13.74 10.33 32.27
C VAL A 418 12.84 9.66 33.28
N ILE A 419 11.88 10.40 33.84
CA ILE A 419 10.91 9.86 34.78
C ILE A 419 9.83 9.10 34.01
N VAL A 420 9.65 7.84 34.41
CA VAL A 420 8.64 6.95 33.81
C VAL A 420 7.40 6.82 34.69
N GLU A 421 7.61 6.81 36.04
CA GLU A 421 6.51 6.75 37.02
C GLU A 421 6.72 7.75 38.17
N GLY A 422 5.62 8.26 38.72
CA GLY A 422 5.64 9.25 39.80
C GLY A 422 5.71 10.70 39.34
N MET A 423 5.54 11.00 38.06
CA MET A 423 5.60 12.37 37.49
C MET A 423 4.63 13.34 38.17
N HIS A 424 3.43 12.88 38.58
CA HIS A 424 2.42 13.67 39.25
C HIS A 424 2.84 14.15 40.66
N ARG A 425 3.88 13.54 41.23
CA ARG A 425 4.40 13.85 42.58
C ARG A 425 5.45 14.95 42.58
N VAL A 426 6.03 15.26 41.42
CA VAL A 426 7.13 16.21 41.27
C VAL A 426 6.79 17.32 40.29
N ARG A 427 7.42 18.47 40.49
CA ARG A 427 7.28 19.64 39.58
C ARG A 427 8.66 20.09 39.11
N HIS A 428 8.68 20.86 38.04
CA HIS A 428 9.92 21.50 37.58
C HIS A 428 10.64 22.24 38.68
N GLY A 429 11.96 22.02 38.80
CA GLY A 429 12.82 22.62 39.84
C GLY A 429 12.84 21.89 41.19
N GLN A 430 11.98 20.90 41.43
CA GLN A 430 11.99 20.12 42.65
C GLN A 430 13.08 19.04 42.63
N VAL A 431 13.57 18.70 43.84
CA VAL A 431 14.51 17.59 44.04
C VAL A 431 13.73 16.28 44.07
N ALA A 432 14.11 15.32 43.25
CA ALA A 432 13.55 13.97 43.22
C ALA A 432 14.60 12.95 43.70
N GLU A 433 14.13 11.83 44.18
CA GLU A 433 14.96 10.65 44.48
C GLU A 433 14.77 9.67 43.32
N PRO A 434 15.76 9.58 42.38
CA PRO A 434 15.68 8.65 41.28
C PRO A 434 15.86 7.21 41.73
N LEU A 435 14.90 6.36 41.47
CA LEU A 435 14.93 4.94 41.81
C LEU A 435 14.71 4.12 40.55
N THR A 436 15.26 2.91 40.51
CA THR A 436 14.85 1.92 39.49
C THR A 436 13.46 1.40 39.83
N ALA A 437 12.76 0.82 38.83
CA ALA A 437 11.42 0.26 39.03
C ALA A 437 11.37 -0.73 40.23
N ASP A 438 12.37 -1.62 40.36
CA ASP A 438 12.44 -2.60 41.41
C ASP A 438 12.62 -1.94 42.83
N GLN A 439 13.41 -0.91 42.87
CA GLN A 439 13.66 -0.18 44.13
C GLN A 439 12.42 0.62 44.58
N TYR A 440 11.73 1.20 43.61
CA TYR A 440 10.52 1.98 43.85
C TYR A 440 9.38 1.09 44.39
N HIS A 441 9.10 -0.05 43.73
CA HIS A 441 8.07 -0.97 44.21
C HIS A 441 8.38 -1.55 45.59
N LYS A 442 9.64 -1.93 45.88
CA LYS A 442 10.05 -2.35 47.21
C LYS A 442 9.82 -1.27 48.27
N LYS A 443 10.05 -0.01 47.89
CA LYS A 443 9.88 1.13 48.83
C LYS A 443 8.38 1.44 49.06
N GLU A 444 7.52 1.28 48.06
CA GLU A 444 6.07 1.43 48.22
C GLU A 444 5.47 0.27 49.03
N ASP A 445 5.81 -0.97 48.74
CA ASP A 445 5.38 -2.14 49.53
C ASP A 445 5.77 -2.02 51.02
N SER A 446 6.96 -1.46 51.29
CA SER A 446 7.44 -1.24 52.67
C SER A 446 6.63 -0.17 53.39
N LYS A 447 6.23 0.90 52.67
CA LYS A 447 5.38 1.98 53.23
C LYS A 447 3.95 1.50 53.49
N GLU A 448 3.37 0.75 52.56
CA GLU A 448 2.03 0.18 52.73
C GLU A 448 1.99 -0.78 53.95
N LYS A 449 3.00 -1.64 54.11
CA LYS A 449 3.11 -2.51 55.27
C LYS A 449 3.25 -1.73 56.57
N GLN A 450 4.02 -0.62 56.58
CA GLN A 450 4.16 0.24 57.77
C GLN A 450 2.83 0.96 58.08
N GLN A 451 2.14 1.49 57.08
CA GLN A 451 0.84 2.15 57.29
C GLN A 451 -0.23 1.17 57.79
N ALA A 452 -0.29 -0.05 57.19
CA ALA A 452 -1.18 -1.09 57.67
C ALA A 452 -0.92 -1.49 59.12
N LEU A 453 0.37 -1.58 59.50
CA LEU A 453 0.79 -1.90 60.90
C LEU A 453 0.42 -0.76 61.87
N GLU A 454 0.54 0.49 61.42
CA GLU A 454 0.19 1.69 62.19
C GLU A 454 -1.31 1.83 62.39
N GLN A 455 -2.09 1.55 61.35
CA GLN A 455 -3.57 1.46 61.43
C GLN A 455 -4.02 0.36 62.40
N GLN A 456 -3.44 -0.84 62.32
CA GLN A 456 -3.77 -1.92 63.27
C GLN A 456 -3.44 -1.55 64.72
N LYS A 457 -2.34 -0.83 64.95
CA LYS A 457 -2.01 -0.34 66.30
C LYS A 457 -3.01 0.73 66.78
N LEU A 458 -3.47 1.61 65.89
CA LEU A 458 -4.46 2.63 66.24
C LEU A 458 -5.82 2.00 66.55
N GLU A 459 -6.24 0.99 65.82
CA GLU A 459 -7.48 0.23 66.06
C GLU A 459 -7.41 -0.50 67.43
N GLN A 460 -6.27 -1.15 67.73
CA GLN A 460 -6.08 -1.82 69.03
C GLN A 460 -6.10 -0.85 70.22
N ILE A 461 -5.60 0.40 70.06
CA ILE A 461 -5.67 1.44 71.06
C ILE A 461 -7.09 1.98 71.29
N GLN A 462 -7.92 1.99 70.23
CA GLN A 462 -9.32 2.39 70.30
C GLN A 462 -10.21 1.32 70.94
N GLU A 463 -9.91 0.04 70.75
CA GLU A 463 -10.65 -1.07 71.38
C GLU A 463 -10.32 -1.22 72.90
N GLN A 464 -9.24 -0.63 73.37
CA GLN A 464 -8.84 -0.65 74.83
C GLN A 464 -9.35 0.56 75.64
N LYS A 465 -10.12 1.45 75.03
CA LYS A 465 -10.72 2.64 75.68
C LYS A 465 -12.24 2.51 75.78
#